data_b91488cac8688beaa076642c116ac063
#
_entry.id   b91488cac8688beaa076642c116ac063
#
_cell.length_a   1.000
_cell.length_b   1.000
_cell.length_c   1.000
_cell.angle_alpha   90.00
_cell.angle_beta   90.00
_cell.angle_gamma   90.00
#
_symmetry.space_group_name_H-M   'P 1'
#
loop_
_entity.id
_entity.type
_entity.pdbx_description
1 polymer ?
#
loop_
_entity_poly.entity_id
_entity_poly.type
_entity_poly.pdbx_seq_one_letter_code
_entity_poly.pdbx_strand_id
1 'polypeptide(L)'
;MDIDMLELPNRPMNDLISGIEMYLQKAGLYFRIFGRIKSPASIAEKIKRKGYCKTGGHMQDLIGIRIALYFSDDVSLCQKIIEKYYTINNISKTDIEPDKFSPERLNLVCCMPDDIADQFDSLLWDEYPIDRTFEIQIRTIFSEGWHEVEHDIRYKSLADWKEYPEL
;
A
#
# COMPACT_ATOMS: atom_id res chain seq x y z
N MET A 1 15.06 -8.98 -20.52
CA MET A 1 14.70 -7.56 -20.78
C MET A 1 15.07 -6.77 -19.53
N ASP A 2 15.60 -5.57 -19.67
CA ASP A 2 16.01 -4.79 -18.49
C ASP A 2 14.76 -4.15 -17.88
N ILE A 3 14.51 -4.35 -16.59
CA ILE A 3 13.30 -3.85 -15.91
C ILE A 3 13.20 -2.32 -16.01
N ASP A 4 14.33 -1.64 -16.19
CA ASP A 4 14.39 -0.19 -16.33
C ASP A 4 13.78 0.31 -17.66
N MET A 5 13.48 -0.60 -18.59
CA MET A 5 12.81 -0.29 -19.88
C MET A 5 11.29 -0.46 -19.82
N LEU A 6 10.72 -0.90 -18.67
CA LEU A 6 9.28 -1.07 -18.50
C LEU A 6 8.58 0.28 -18.37
N GLU A 7 7.66 0.53 -19.30
CA GLU A 7 6.71 1.63 -19.15
C GLU A 7 5.54 1.18 -18.26
N LEU A 8 5.40 1.82 -17.12
CA LEU A 8 4.30 1.56 -16.19
C LEU A 8 3.29 2.72 -16.26
N PRO A 9 2.15 2.52 -16.95
CA PRO A 9 1.15 3.57 -17.13
C PRO A 9 0.46 3.90 -15.80
N ASN A 10 0.14 5.18 -15.57
CA ASN A 10 -0.59 5.61 -14.38
C ASN A 10 -2.11 5.33 -14.45
N ARG A 11 -2.61 4.99 -15.63
CA ARG A 11 -4.05 4.77 -15.86
C ARG A 11 -4.64 3.68 -14.96
N PRO A 12 -4.04 2.47 -14.82
CA PRO A 12 -4.56 1.42 -13.95
C PRO A 12 -4.75 1.88 -12.51
N MET A 13 -3.80 2.62 -11.98
CA MET A 13 -3.87 3.19 -10.63
C MET A 13 -5.00 4.21 -10.51
N ASN A 14 -5.16 5.10 -11.49
CA ASN A 14 -6.21 6.12 -11.48
C ASN A 14 -7.60 5.51 -11.58
N ASP A 15 -7.77 4.45 -12.39
CA ASP A 15 -9.04 3.73 -12.51
C ASP A 15 -9.42 3.03 -11.19
N LEU A 16 -8.45 2.40 -10.50
CA LEU A 16 -8.65 1.83 -9.16
C LEU A 16 -9.04 2.91 -8.13
N ILE A 17 -8.33 4.04 -8.10
CA ILE A 17 -8.62 5.16 -7.20
C ILE A 17 -10.04 5.66 -7.44
N SER A 18 -10.42 5.92 -8.69
CA SER A 18 -11.75 6.43 -9.04
C SER A 18 -12.86 5.46 -8.61
N GLY A 19 -12.66 4.16 -8.78
CA GLY A 19 -13.59 3.14 -8.30
C GLY A 19 -13.76 3.15 -6.78
N ILE A 20 -12.64 3.18 -6.06
CA ILE A 20 -12.63 3.21 -4.59
C ILE A 20 -13.29 4.50 -4.08
N GLU A 21 -12.93 5.66 -4.63
CA GLU A 21 -13.53 6.95 -4.26
C GLU A 21 -15.05 6.92 -4.40
N MET A 22 -15.55 6.42 -5.51
CA MET A 22 -16.99 6.31 -5.75
C MET A 22 -17.69 5.48 -4.67
N TYR A 23 -17.10 4.35 -4.25
CA TYR A 23 -17.70 3.49 -3.22
C TYR A 23 -17.68 4.14 -1.84
N LEU A 24 -16.57 4.77 -1.46
CA LEU A 24 -16.43 5.43 -0.17
C LEU A 24 -17.31 6.68 -0.07
N GLN A 25 -17.41 7.47 -1.13
CA GLN A 25 -18.30 8.65 -1.21
C GLN A 25 -19.78 8.25 -1.08
N LYS A 26 -20.20 7.17 -1.77
CA LYS A 26 -21.58 6.64 -1.64
C LYS A 26 -21.91 6.21 -0.23
N ALA A 27 -20.92 5.76 0.54
CA ALA A 27 -21.09 5.39 1.94
C ALA A 27 -21.04 6.60 2.89
N GLY A 28 -20.75 7.81 2.39
CA GLY A 28 -20.69 9.04 3.17
C GLY A 28 -19.44 9.18 4.02
N LEU A 29 -18.36 8.42 3.71
CA LEU A 29 -17.10 8.53 4.45
C LEU A 29 -16.35 9.81 4.08
N TYR A 30 -15.65 10.38 5.07
CA TYR A 30 -14.71 11.47 4.87
C TYR A 30 -13.29 10.91 4.81
N PHE A 31 -12.60 11.12 3.68
CA PHE A 31 -11.29 10.55 3.44
C PHE A 31 -10.43 11.39 2.49
N ARG A 32 -9.15 11.08 2.46
CA ARG A 32 -8.22 11.41 1.39
C ARG A 32 -7.66 10.11 0.81
N ILE A 33 -7.41 10.09 -0.50
CA ILE A 33 -6.85 8.92 -1.18
C ILE A 33 -5.61 9.34 -1.97
N PHE A 34 -4.60 8.50 -1.91
CA PHE A 34 -3.34 8.66 -2.62
C PHE A 34 -2.96 7.35 -3.27
N GLY A 35 -2.38 7.41 -4.45
CA GLY A 35 -1.86 6.23 -5.11
C GLY A 35 -0.46 6.45 -5.65
N ARG A 36 0.28 5.35 -5.75
CA ARG A 36 1.57 5.32 -6.43
C ARG A 36 1.77 3.99 -7.14
N ILE A 37 2.42 4.03 -8.29
CA ILE A 37 3.01 2.86 -8.92
C ILE A 37 4.49 2.84 -8.56
N LYS A 38 5.03 1.66 -8.22
CA LYS A 38 6.47 1.54 -8.00
C LYS A 38 7.24 1.81 -9.27
N SER A 39 8.31 2.60 -9.16
CA SER A 39 9.23 2.79 -10.29
C SER A 39 9.96 1.48 -10.62
N PRO A 40 10.38 1.28 -11.89
CA PRO A 40 11.17 0.12 -12.29
C PRO A 40 12.38 -0.13 -11.41
N ALA A 41 13.13 0.90 -11.05
CA ALA A 41 14.28 0.80 -10.14
C ALA A 41 13.88 0.28 -8.74
N SER A 42 12.75 0.76 -8.19
CA SER A 42 12.23 0.27 -6.89
C SER A 42 11.74 -1.17 -6.95
N ILE A 43 11.22 -1.61 -8.10
CA ILE A 43 10.82 -3.00 -8.36
C ILE A 43 12.06 -3.88 -8.36
N ALA A 44 13.09 -3.53 -9.15
CA ALA A 44 14.36 -4.27 -9.24
C ALA A 44 15.03 -4.41 -7.87
N GLU A 45 15.12 -3.32 -7.11
CA GLU A 45 15.68 -3.33 -5.76
C GLU A 45 14.89 -4.25 -4.82
N LYS A 46 13.55 -4.19 -4.84
CA LYS A 46 12.70 -5.04 -3.98
C LYS A 46 12.83 -6.51 -4.35
N ILE A 47 12.83 -6.86 -5.63
CA ILE A 47 13.02 -8.24 -6.11
C ILE A 47 14.36 -8.79 -5.60
N LYS A 48 15.44 -8.01 -5.75
CA LYS A 48 16.78 -8.37 -5.28
C LYS A 48 16.85 -8.52 -3.76
N ARG A 49 16.35 -7.54 -3.01
CA ARG A 49 16.38 -7.53 -1.54
C ARG A 49 15.60 -8.68 -0.92
N LYS A 50 14.42 -8.99 -1.47
CA LYS A 50 13.56 -10.08 -0.99
C LYS A 50 13.95 -11.44 -1.54
N GLY A 51 14.80 -11.51 -2.56
CA GLY A 51 15.26 -12.75 -3.16
C GLY A 51 14.15 -13.55 -3.81
N TYR A 52 13.13 -12.92 -4.36
CA TYR A 52 11.95 -13.60 -4.94
C TYR A 52 12.34 -14.65 -5.99
N CYS A 53 13.34 -14.39 -6.83
CA CYS A 53 13.84 -15.37 -7.80
C CYS A 53 14.39 -16.67 -7.16
N LYS A 54 14.77 -16.63 -5.87
CA LYS A 54 15.31 -17.79 -5.14
C LYS A 54 14.27 -18.46 -4.26
N THR A 55 13.31 -17.68 -3.73
CA THR A 55 12.30 -18.14 -2.77
C THR A 55 10.98 -18.56 -3.42
N GLY A 56 10.80 -18.25 -4.72
CA GLY A 56 9.52 -18.44 -5.43
C GLY A 56 8.42 -17.48 -4.96
N GLY A 57 8.76 -16.47 -4.15
CA GLY A 57 7.83 -15.43 -3.73
C GLY A 57 7.63 -14.38 -4.81
N HIS A 58 6.53 -13.63 -4.73
CA HIS A 58 6.20 -12.59 -5.68
C HIS A 58 5.91 -11.26 -4.98
N MET A 59 6.13 -10.17 -5.69
CA MET A 59 5.80 -8.83 -5.24
C MET A 59 4.30 -8.56 -5.42
N GLN A 60 3.64 -8.10 -4.36
CA GLN A 60 2.18 -7.93 -4.32
C GLN A 60 1.72 -6.46 -4.26
N ASP A 61 2.65 -5.52 -4.30
CA ASP A 61 2.41 -4.10 -4.12
C ASP A 61 2.98 -3.25 -5.26
N LEU A 62 2.75 -3.70 -6.51
CA LEU A 62 3.07 -2.92 -7.71
C LEU A 62 2.37 -1.56 -7.66
N ILE A 63 1.08 -1.56 -7.34
CA ILE A 63 0.28 -0.38 -7.04
C ILE A 63 0.04 -0.35 -5.54
N GLY A 64 0.34 0.79 -4.92
CA GLY A 64 0.00 1.08 -3.54
C GLY A 64 -1.01 2.21 -3.47
N ILE A 65 -2.15 1.98 -2.81
CA ILE A 65 -3.20 2.97 -2.57
C ILE A 65 -3.28 3.21 -1.07
N ARG A 66 -3.29 4.47 -0.65
CA ARG A 66 -3.45 4.86 0.74
C ARG A 66 -4.75 5.62 0.93
N ILE A 67 -5.56 5.18 1.87
CA ILE A 67 -6.80 5.82 2.28
C ILE A 67 -6.61 6.37 3.69
N ALA A 68 -6.64 7.70 3.83
CA ALA A 68 -6.57 8.39 5.11
C ALA A 68 -7.97 8.86 5.51
N LEU A 69 -8.58 8.15 6.46
CA LEU A 69 -9.91 8.44 6.99
C LEU A 69 -9.85 9.54 8.05
N TYR A 70 -10.89 10.38 8.14
CA TYR A 70 -10.96 11.42 9.16
C TYR A 70 -11.29 10.85 10.54
N PHE A 71 -12.07 9.77 10.60
CA PHE A 71 -12.52 9.18 11.86
C PHE A 71 -12.05 7.73 11.99
N SER A 72 -11.65 7.33 13.19
CA SER A 72 -11.21 5.95 13.48
C SER A 72 -12.34 4.94 13.34
N ASP A 73 -13.57 5.33 13.68
CA ASP A 73 -14.74 4.46 13.63
C ASP A 73 -15.08 4.03 12.18
N ASP A 74 -14.66 4.83 11.21
CA ASP A 74 -14.86 4.54 9.78
C ASP A 74 -13.93 3.45 9.22
N VAL A 75 -12.86 3.08 9.93
CA VAL A 75 -11.87 2.09 9.45
C VAL A 75 -12.53 0.75 9.16
N SER A 76 -13.37 0.26 10.09
CA SER A 76 -14.08 -1.01 9.91
C SER A 76 -15.09 -0.98 8.77
N LEU A 77 -15.76 0.15 8.57
CA LEU A 77 -16.71 0.34 7.47
C LEU A 77 -15.97 0.41 6.13
N CYS A 78 -14.87 1.15 6.07
CA CYS A 78 -14.02 1.24 4.89
C CYS A 78 -13.51 -0.16 4.49
N GLN A 79 -12.99 -0.95 5.44
CA GLN A 79 -12.56 -2.32 5.20
C GLN A 79 -13.67 -3.17 4.55
N LYS A 80 -14.87 -3.17 5.15
CA LYS A 80 -16.01 -3.94 4.63
C LYS A 80 -16.43 -3.50 3.22
N ILE A 81 -16.31 -2.22 2.91
CA ILE A 81 -16.58 -1.71 1.56
C ILE A 81 -15.55 -2.29 0.58
N ILE A 82 -14.26 -2.23 0.92
CA ILE A 82 -13.21 -2.79 0.05
C ILE A 82 -13.42 -4.29 -0.15
N GLU A 83 -13.68 -5.06 0.91
CA GLU A 83 -13.94 -6.51 0.86
C GLU A 83 -15.17 -6.87 0.01
N LYS A 84 -16.14 -5.96 -0.10
CA LYS A 84 -17.33 -6.17 -0.94
C LYS A 84 -17.03 -6.08 -2.43
N TYR A 85 -16.09 -5.22 -2.84
CA TYR A 85 -15.83 -4.92 -4.24
C TYR A 85 -14.56 -5.54 -4.79
N TYR A 86 -13.63 -5.95 -3.92
CA TYR A 86 -12.36 -6.55 -4.30
C TYR A 86 -12.13 -7.86 -3.55
N THR A 87 -11.58 -8.85 -4.24
CA THR A 87 -11.13 -10.10 -3.61
C THR A 87 -9.85 -9.83 -2.82
N ILE A 88 -9.86 -10.17 -1.54
CA ILE A 88 -8.71 -9.96 -0.65
C ILE A 88 -7.86 -11.22 -0.60
N ASN A 89 -6.58 -11.10 -0.89
CA ASN A 89 -5.60 -12.18 -0.77
C ASN A 89 -4.98 -12.25 0.62
N ASN A 90 -4.73 -11.09 1.23
CA ASN A 90 -4.09 -11.02 2.55
C ASN A 90 -4.53 -9.76 3.31
N ILE A 91 -4.62 -9.89 4.62
CA ILE A 91 -4.92 -8.80 5.55
C ILE A 91 -3.80 -8.77 6.59
N SER A 92 -3.18 -7.61 6.78
CA SER A 92 -2.24 -7.35 7.86
C SER A 92 -2.72 -6.17 8.70
N LYS A 93 -2.92 -6.41 9.99
CA LYS A 93 -3.31 -5.41 10.97
C LYS A 93 -2.22 -5.29 12.01
N THR A 94 -1.88 -4.06 12.41
CA THR A 94 -0.97 -3.85 13.54
C THR A 94 -1.74 -4.09 14.83
N ASP A 95 -1.22 -4.96 15.69
CA ASP A 95 -1.76 -5.16 17.03
C ASP A 95 -1.56 -3.88 17.85
N ILE A 96 -2.63 -3.44 18.51
CA ILE A 96 -2.59 -2.29 19.41
C ILE A 96 -2.08 -2.81 20.75
N GLU A 97 -0.84 -2.45 21.12
CA GLU A 97 -0.34 -2.66 22.47
C GLU A 97 -0.93 -1.58 23.39
N PRO A 98 -1.66 -1.96 24.48
CA PRO A 98 -2.34 -0.98 25.33
C PRO A 98 -1.44 0.08 25.96
N ASP A 99 -0.16 -0.28 26.16
CA ASP A 99 0.83 0.54 26.85
C ASP A 99 1.72 1.38 25.89
N LYS A 100 1.50 1.22 24.58
CA LYS A 100 2.25 1.98 23.58
C LYS A 100 1.32 2.66 22.60
N PHE A 101 1.53 3.95 22.40
CA PHE A 101 0.88 4.64 21.29
C PHE A 101 1.43 4.10 19.97
N SER A 102 0.72 3.15 19.36
CA SER A 102 1.00 2.70 18.01
C SER A 102 -0.19 3.03 17.11
N PRO A 103 0.03 3.76 16.02
CA PRO A 103 -1.06 4.07 15.10
C PRO A 103 -1.59 2.79 14.46
N GLU A 104 -2.91 2.62 14.47
CA GLU A 104 -3.56 1.50 13.81
C GLU A 104 -3.24 1.50 12.31
N ARG A 105 -2.73 0.39 11.82
CA ARG A 105 -2.38 0.19 10.40
C ARG A 105 -3.11 -1.04 9.90
N LEU A 106 -3.93 -0.85 8.88
CA LEU A 106 -4.60 -1.93 8.19
C LEU A 106 -4.14 -1.95 6.73
N ASN A 107 -3.50 -3.03 6.32
CA ASN A 107 -3.08 -3.24 4.95
C ASN A 107 -3.85 -4.42 4.36
N LEU A 108 -4.39 -4.21 3.18
CA LEU A 108 -5.13 -5.21 2.41
C LEU A 108 -4.37 -5.45 1.11
N VAL A 109 -4.06 -6.70 0.79
CA VAL A 109 -3.59 -7.10 -0.53
C VAL A 109 -4.78 -7.59 -1.31
N CYS A 110 -5.15 -6.88 -2.36
CA CYS A 110 -6.32 -7.13 -3.18
C CYS A 110 -5.91 -7.73 -4.53
N CYS A 111 -6.73 -8.65 -5.07
CA CYS A 111 -6.61 -9.07 -6.47
C CYS A 111 -6.90 -7.88 -7.38
N MET A 112 -6.07 -7.70 -8.38
CA MET A 112 -6.29 -6.69 -9.41
C MET A 112 -7.39 -7.20 -10.37
N PRO A 113 -8.43 -6.41 -10.66
CA PRO A 113 -9.41 -6.75 -11.70
C PRO A 113 -8.71 -6.97 -13.06
N ASP A 114 -9.22 -7.90 -13.87
CA ASP A 114 -8.59 -8.28 -15.15
C ASP A 114 -8.49 -7.09 -16.11
N ASP A 115 -9.54 -6.27 -16.19
CA ASP A 115 -9.58 -5.04 -17.01
C ASP A 115 -8.54 -3.99 -16.60
N ILE A 116 -8.11 -4.02 -15.36
CA ILE A 116 -7.03 -3.18 -14.84
C ILE A 116 -5.66 -3.82 -15.11
N ALA A 117 -5.53 -5.13 -14.87
CA ALA A 117 -4.29 -5.87 -15.09
C ALA A 117 -3.89 -5.87 -16.58
N ASP A 118 -4.87 -5.95 -17.48
CA ASP A 118 -4.67 -5.97 -18.93
C ASP A 118 -4.23 -4.60 -19.51
N GLN A 119 -4.23 -3.54 -18.69
CA GLN A 119 -3.66 -2.25 -19.07
C GLN A 119 -2.13 -2.21 -18.97
N PHE A 120 -1.51 -3.21 -18.34
CA PHE A 120 -0.07 -3.39 -18.31
C PHE A 120 0.37 -4.35 -19.43
N ASP A 121 1.64 -4.24 -19.83
CA ASP A 121 2.23 -5.22 -20.73
C ASP A 121 2.24 -6.61 -20.07
N SER A 122 1.82 -7.65 -20.80
CA SER A 122 1.80 -9.02 -20.33
C SER A 122 3.18 -9.51 -19.87
N LEU A 123 4.25 -9.02 -20.47
CA LEU A 123 5.64 -9.33 -20.11
C LEU A 123 5.94 -8.98 -18.63
N LEU A 124 5.23 -7.99 -18.06
CA LEU A 124 5.37 -7.65 -16.65
C LEU A 124 5.04 -8.82 -15.73
N TRP A 125 4.02 -9.57 -16.09
CA TRP A 125 3.53 -10.71 -15.31
C TRP A 125 4.28 -12.01 -15.60
N ASP A 126 4.76 -12.17 -16.84
CA ASP A 126 5.37 -13.41 -17.32
C ASP A 126 6.87 -13.49 -17.00
N GLU A 127 7.58 -12.35 -17.06
CA GLU A 127 9.03 -12.31 -16.88
C GLU A 127 9.49 -11.90 -15.47
N TYR A 128 8.61 -11.26 -14.68
CA TYR A 128 9.00 -10.77 -13.36
C TYR A 128 8.16 -11.41 -12.25
N PRO A 129 8.74 -11.63 -11.05
CA PRO A 129 8.03 -12.20 -9.91
C PRO A 129 7.08 -11.15 -9.28
N ILE A 130 6.04 -10.78 -10.02
CA ILE A 130 5.04 -9.77 -9.64
C ILE A 130 3.65 -10.41 -9.76
N ASP A 131 2.86 -10.38 -8.67
CA ASP A 131 1.48 -10.83 -8.69
C ASP A 131 0.55 -9.75 -9.27
N ARG A 132 -0.56 -10.18 -9.89
CA ARG A 132 -1.64 -9.30 -10.33
C ARG A 132 -2.46 -8.83 -9.11
N THR A 133 -1.80 -8.06 -8.26
CA THR A 133 -2.36 -7.55 -7.00
C THR A 133 -1.99 -6.09 -6.78
N PHE A 134 -2.73 -5.44 -5.88
CA PHE A 134 -2.43 -4.11 -5.40
C PHE A 134 -2.64 -4.02 -3.88
N GLU A 135 -1.91 -3.14 -3.23
CA GLU A 135 -2.01 -2.94 -1.78
C GLU A 135 -2.87 -1.73 -1.47
N ILE A 136 -3.83 -1.88 -0.54
CA ILE A 136 -4.56 -0.77 0.06
C ILE A 136 -4.11 -0.62 1.51
N GLN A 137 -3.66 0.57 1.87
CA GLN A 137 -3.29 0.95 3.23
C GLN A 137 -4.38 1.85 3.79
N ILE A 138 -5.12 1.38 4.80
CA ILE A 138 -6.14 2.17 5.49
C ILE A 138 -5.51 2.75 6.75
N ARG A 139 -5.58 4.06 6.89
CA ARG A 139 -5.04 4.87 7.98
C ARG A 139 -6.09 5.86 8.44
N THR A 140 -5.90 6.45 9.63
CA THR A 140 -6.55 7.71 9.99
C THR A 140 -5.63 8.88 9.70
N ILE A 141 -6.18 10.08 9.49
CA ILE A 141 -5.39 11.31 9.32
C ILE A 141 -4.45 11.50 10.50
N PHE A 142 -4.89 11.18 11.72
CA PHE A 142 -4.07 11.25 12.92
C PHE A 142 -2.89 10.27 12.87
N SER A 143 -3.15 9.01 12.50
CA SER A 143 -2.08 7.99 12.38
C SER A 143 -1.11 8.28 11.25
N GLU A 144 -1.57 8.91 10.18
CA GLU A 144 -0.73 9.34 9.06
C GLU A 144 0.19 10.49 9.49
N GLY A 145 -0.36 11.52 10.13
CA GLY A 145 0.43 12.65 10.64
C GLY A 145 1.47 12.22 11.68
N TRP A 146 1.12 11.30 12.57
CA TRP A 146 2.06 10.72 13.51
C TRP A 146 3.19 9.95 12.81
N HIS A 147 2.87 9.16 11.81
CA HIS A 147 3.87 8.38 11.06
C HIS A 147 4.87 9.29 10.33
N GLU A 148 4.41 10.37 9.71
CA GLU A 148 5.29 11.35 9.06
C GLU A 148 6.23 12.02 10.08
N VAL A 149 5.70 12.43 11.23
CA VAL A 149 6.50 13.05 12.30
C VAL A 149 7.50 12.04 12.87
N GLU A 150 7.07 10.83 13.20
CA GLU A 150 7.95 9.78 13.74
C GLU A 150 9.07 9.42 12.75
N HIS A 151 8.71 9.24 11.47
CA HIS A 151 9.67 8.92 10.43
C HIS A 151 10.71 10.04 10.27
N ASP A 152 10.27 11.29 10.22
CA ASP A 152 11.16 12.44 10.07
C ASP A 152 12.08 12.61 11.28
N ILE A 153 11.55 12.47 12.49
CA ILE A 153 12.33 12.56 13.73
C ILE A 153 13.37 11.43 13.78
N ARG A 154 12.95 10.17 13.58
CA ARG A 154 13.86 9.02 13.64
C ARG A 154 14.94 9.06 12.56
N TYR A 155 14.60 9.48 11.34
CA TYR A 155 15.58 9.51 10.24
C TYR A 155 16.56 10.68 10.34
N LYS A 156 16.08 11.84 10.79
CA LYS A 156 16.90 13.05 10.91
C LYS A 156 17.73 13.07 12.19
N SER A 157 17.29 12.36 13.23
CA SER A 157 17.94 12.33 14.56
C SER A 157 18.52 10.96 14.91
N LEU A 158 18.91 10.15 13.90
CA LEU A 158 19.49 8.81 14.13
C LEU A 158 20.71 8.80 15.07
N ALA A 159 21.47 9.88 15.14
CA ALA A 159 22.58 10.04 16.07
C ALA A 159 22.09 10.19 17.51
N ASP A 160 21.07 11.04 17.70
CA ASP A 160 20.50 11.37 19.02
C ASP A 160 19.80 10.18 19.65
N TRP A 161 19.05 9.39 18.82
CA TRP A 161 18.37 8.16 19.28
C TRP A 161 19.34 7.04 19.70
N LYS A 162 20.59 7.03 19.20
CA LYS A 162 21.62 6.11 19.65
C LYS A 162 22.24 6.53 20.98
N GLU A 163 22.25 7.82 21.24
CA GLU A 163 22.80 8.40 22.47
C GLU A 163 21.78 8.34 23.63
N TYR A 164 20.48 8.37 23.34
CA TYR A 164 19.38 8.36 24.32
C TYR A 164 18.34 7.27 23.95
N PRO A 165 18.66 5.97 24.13
CA PRO A 165 17.78 4.87 23.72
C PRO A 165 16.48 4.77 24.53
N GLU A 166 16.38 5.47 25.67
CA GLU A 166 15.21 5.55 26.54
C GLU A 166 14.17 6.60 26.11
N LEU A 167 14.46 7.42 25.12
CA LEU A 167 13.53 8.38 24.51
C LEU A 167 12.79 7.76 23.33
#